data_90c73db4e80ebfe110f7a35b0117709f
#
_entry.id   90c73db4e80ebfe110f7a35b0117709f
#
_cell.length_a   1.000
_cell.length_b   1.000
_cell.length_c   1.000
_cell.angle_alpha   90.00
_cell.angle_beta   90.00
_cell.angle_gamma   90.00
#
_symmetry.space_group_name_H-M   'P 1'
#
loop_
_entity.id
_entity.type
_entity.pdbx_description
1 polymer ?
#
loop_
_entity_poly.entity_id
_entity_poly.type
_entity_poly.pdbx_seq_one_letter_code
_entity_poly.pdbx_strand_id
1 'polypeptide(L)'
;MYTWDHKSSQSIWSGLRVLPIMNDEIQMFKALIVVHKILQEGHPIVLREAQAQINWLDTCARMSGNTPRNYGQLIQAYVSFIHAKLRFHRVHKEFNGLFEYEEYVSLKNIDNPDEGYETIIELMNLQDRIEKFQHLVFSTLRGRANECQISSLVPLVKESYGIYKFLTSMLRAMHRRTDAMDALEPLRGRYQHQHYELRRFYFECASLKYLTSLINVPRLNAEPPNLLATPDAPELPAREPAQQAPREPSPPAEQSPSQAEIEEQARLLKEFEDKQRL
;
A
#
# COMPACT_ATOMS: atom_id res chain seq x y z
N MET A 1 -3.66 12.37 -5.67
CA MET A 1 -3.59 13.60 -6.47
C MET A 1 -2.86 14.72 -5.72
N TYR A 2 -3.34 15.27 -4.61
CA TYR A 2 -2.68 16.40 -3.93
C TYR A 2 -1.16 16.29 -3.77
N THR A 3 -0.65 15.15 -3.28
CA THR A 3 0.80 14.96 -3.07
C THR A 3 1.61 14.92 -4.37
N TRP A 4 1.00 14.55 -5.48
CA TRP A 4 1.60 14.56 -6.81
C TRP A 4 1.63 15.96 -7.41
N ASP A 5 0.53 16.71 -7.26
CA ASP A 5 0.41 18.08 -7.79
C ASP A 5 1.35 19.04 -7.06
N HIS A 6 1.41 18.95 -5.73
CA HIS A 6 2.21 19.85 -4.88
C HIS A 6 3.58 19.29 -4.48
N LYS A 7 3.89 18.03 -4.81
CA LYS A 7 5.12 17.33 -4.39
C LYS A 7 5.41 17.51 -2.89
N SER A 8 4.38 17.43 -2.07
CA SER A 8 4.45 17.57 -0.61
C SER A 8 3.23 16.94 0.07
N SER A 9 3.42 16.51 1.31
CA SER A 9 2.36 16.05 2.22
C SER A 9 2.20 16.97 3.45
N GLN A 10 2.91 18.09 3.52
CA GLN A 10 2.95 18.94 4.72
C GLN A 10 1.58 19.47 5.15
N SER A 11 0.72 19.89 4.20
CA SER A 11 -0.63 20.35 4.53
C SER A 11 -1.52 19.22 5.08
N ILE A 12 -1.31 17.98 4.65
CA ILE A 12 -2.03 16.82 5.19
C ILE A 12 -1.63 16.62 6.66
N TRP A 13 -0.33 16.63 6.96
CA TRP A 13 0.16 16.53 8.32
C TRP A 13 -0.29 17.68 9.21
N SER A 14 -0.33 18.90 8.67
CA SER A 14 -0.87 20.08 9.37
C SER A 14 -2.34 19.88 9.70
N GLY A 15 -3.14 19.40 8.72
CA GLY A 15 -4.55 19.09 8.95
C GLY A 15 -4.76 18.02 10.03
N LEU A 16 -3.99 16.94 9.99
CA LEU A 16 -4.06 15.89 11.02
C LEU A 16 -3.74 16.37 12.44
N ARG A 17 -2.90 17.41 12.58
CA ARG A 17 -2.58 18.01 13.89
C ARG A 17 -3.65 18.95 14.42
N VAL A 18 -4.36 19.65 13.54
CA VAL A 18 -5.42 20.59 13.92
C VAL A 18 -6.70 19.84 14.32
N LEU A 19 -6.95 18.68 13.74
CA LEU A 19 -8.11 17.86 14.08
C LEU A 19 -7.96 17.23 15.47
N PRO A 20 -9.03 17.10 16.27
CA PRO A 20 -9.00 16.52 17.61
C PRO A 20 -8.89 14.98 17.57
N ILE A 21 -8.05 14.45 16.71
CA ILE A 21 -7.91 13.01 16.43
C ILE A 21 -7.48 12.24 17.69
N MET A 22 -6.67 12.85 18.53
CA MET A 22 -6.13 12.22 19.74
C MET A 22 -7.18 11.94 20.81
N ASN A 23 -8.37 12.51 20.68
CA ASN A 23 -9.45 12.34 21.66
C ASN A 23 -10.35 11.11 21.38
N ASP A 24 -10.22 10.49 20.21
CA ASP A 24 -11.05 9.35 19.80
C ASP A 24 -10.22 8.30 19.06
N GLU A 25 -10.17 7.08 19.61
CA GLU A 25 -9.41 5.96 19.05
C GLU A 25 -9.86 5.57 17.63
N ILE A 26 -11.15 5.70 17.32
CA ILE A 26 -11.66 5.38 15.97
C ILE A 26 -11.13 6.41 14.97
N GLN A 27 -11.13 7.68 15.34
CA GLN A 27 -10.57 8.73 14.49
C GLN A 27 -9.05 8.57 14.35
N MET A 28 -8.35 8.22 15.43
CA MET A 28 -6.93 7.89 15.41
C MET A 28 -6.62 6.73 14.45
N PHE A 29 -7.38 5.65 14.55
CA PHE A 29 -7.22 4.48 13.69
C PHE A 29 -7.49 4.81 12.22
N LYS A 30 -8.55 5.57 11.93
CA LYS A 30 -8.84 6.06 10.56
C LYS A 30 -7.72 6.94 10.02
N ALA A 31 -7.17 7.83 10.85
CA ALA A 31 -6.04 8.67 10.47
C ALA A 31 -4.79 7.85 10.11
N LEU A 32 -4.51 6.77 10.86
CA LEU A 32 -3.42 5.84 10.52
C LEU A 32 -3.65 5.11 9.19
N ILE A 33 -4.90 4.72 8.88
CA ILE A 33 -5.25 4.14 7.57
C ILE A 33 -4.97 5.16 6.46
N VAL A 34 -5.38 6.42 6.64
CA VAL A 34 -5.14 7.50 5.68
C VAL A 34 -3.64 7.73 5.51
N VAL A 35 -2.88 7.81 6.60
CA VAL A 35 -1.42 7.94 6.56
C VAL A 35 -0.80 6.78 5.78
N HIS A 36 -1.18 5.54 6.06
CA HIS A 36 -0.66 4.38 5.35
C HIS A 36 -0.95 4.46 3.84
N LYS A 37 -2.17 4.81 3.44
CA LYS A 37 -2.52 5.00 2.02
C LYS A 37 -1.72 6.11 1.35
N ILE A 38 -1.46 7.20 2.04
CA ILE A 38 -0.64 8.30 1.52
C ILE A 38 0.82 7.86 1.35
N LEU A 39 1.35 7.05 2.27
CA LEU A 39 2.68 6.46 2.14
C LEU A 39 2.78 5.51 0.95
N GLN A 40 1.70 4.80 0.61
CA GLN A 40 1.66 3.86 -0.51
C GLN A 40 1.50 4.54 -1.87
N GLU A 41 0.49 5.41 -1.99
CA GLU A 41 -0.01 5.93 -3.26
C GLU A 41 0.42 7.38 -3.52
N GLY A 42 1.02 8.04 -2.52
CA GLY A 42 1.49 9.42 -2.63
C GLY A 42 2.80 9.54 -3.42
N HIS A 43 3.15 10.80 -3.76
CA HIS A 43 4.44 11.10 -4.37
C HIS A 43 5.59 10.58 -3.49
N PRO A 44 6.69 10.07 -4.04
CA PRO A 44 7.81 9.49 -3.27
C PRO A 44 8.37 10.40 -2.15
N ILE A 45 8.24 11.71 -2.28
CA ILE A 45 8.64 12.67 -1.25
C ILE A 45 7.92 12.44 0.08
N VAL A 46 6.71 11.87 0.06
CA VAL A 46 5.88 11.62 1.25
C VAL A 46 6.61 10.69 2.22
N LEU A 47 7.28 9.66 1.72
CA LEU A 47 8.07 8.73 2.53
C LEU A 47 9.18 9.45 3.31
N ARG A 48 9.81 10.45 2.68
CA ARG A 48 10.84 11.28 3.31
C ARG A 48 10.24 12.26 4.32
N GLU A 49 9.15 12.94 3.98
CA GLU A 49 8.48 13.90 4.87
C GLU A 49 7.88 13.20 6.09
N ALA A 50 7.39 11.98 5.94
CA ALA A 50 6.84 11.17 7.03
C ALA A 50 7.89 10.78 8.08
N GLN A 51 9.18 10.71 7.74
CA GLN A 51 10.26 10.51 8.72
C GLN A 51 10.26 11.62 9.80
N ALA A 52 9.90 12.84 9.45
CA ALA A 52 9.81 13.95 10.40
C ALA A 52 8.53 13.89 11.27
N GLN A 53 7.61 12.94 11.00
CA GLN A 53 6.33 12.81 11.70
C GLN A 53 6.29 11.68 12.74
N ILE A 54 7.43 11.05 12.98
CA ILE A 54 7.56 9.92 13.93
C ILE A 54 6.97 10.28 15.30
N ASN A 55 7.22 11.48 15.81
CA ASN A 55 6.68 11.94 17.10
C ASN A 55 5.14 11.98 17.13
N TRP A 56 4.50 12.29 16.00
CA TRP A 56 3.04 12.26 15.90
C TRP A 56 2.52 10.82 15.96
N LEU A 57 3.16 9.90 15.25
CA LEU A 57 2.84 8.47 15.31
C LEU A 57 3.02 7.91 16.72
N ASP A 58 4.12 8.23 17.38
CA ASP A 58 4.38 7.81 18.78
C ASP A 58 3.33 8.37 19.74
N THR A 59 2.84 9.58 19.49
CA THR A 59 1.76 10.16 20.28
C THR A 59 0.47 9.38 20.11
N CYS A 60 0.11 8.97 18.89
CA CYS A 60 -1.04 8.10 18.64
C CYS A 60 -0.91 6.79 19.45
N ALA A 61 0.26 6.14 19.41
CA ALA A 61 0.47 4.89 20.14
C ALA A 61 0.39 5.05 21.65
N ARG A 62 0.90 6.16 22.22
CA ARG A 62 0.85 6.44 23.66
C ARG A 62 -0.54 6.80 24.16
N MET A 63 -1.28 7.57 23.38
CA MET A 63 -2.63 8.05 23.77
C MET A 63 -3.68 6.96 23.68
N SER A 64 -3.44 5.89 22.91
CA SER A 64 -4.39 4.81 22.63
C SER A 64 -4.47 3.72 23.73
N GLY A 65 -3.66 3.79 24.78
CA GLY A 65 -3.54 2.70 25.76
C GLY A 65 -4.64 2.60 26.83
N ASN A 66 -5.53 3.60 26.96
CA ASN A 66 -6.36 3.78 28.17
C ASN A 66 -7.87 3.72 27.95
N THR A 67 -8.38 3.33 26.77
CA THR A 67 -9.81 3.37 26.52
C THR A 67 -10.45 1.97 26.40
N PRO A 68 -11.74 1.80 26.77
CA PRO A 68 -12.42 0.52 26.77
C PRO A 68 -12.86 0.00 25.38
N ARG A 69 -12.52 0.70 24.28
CA ARG A 69 -13.04 0.41 22.93
C ARG A 69 -12.23 -0.59 22.10
N ASN A 70 -11.20 -1.23 22.65
CA ASN A 70 -10.36 -2.25 21.99
C ASN A 70 -9.56 -1.79 20.75
N TYR A 71 -9.51 -0.49 20.43
CA TYR A 71 -8.66 0.02 19.34
C TYR A 71 -7.21 0.25 19.78
N GLY A 72 -6.93 0.37 21.07
CA GLY A 72 -5.61 0.68 21.58
C GLY A 72 -4.52 -0.26 21.08
N GLN A 73 -4.74 -1.57 21.17
CA GLN A 73 -3.80 -2.57 20.67
C GLN A 73 -3.63 -2.51 19.14
N LEU A 74 -4.72 -2.27 18.40
CA LEU A 74 -4.68 -2.10 16.95
C LEU A 74 -3.88 -0.88 16.55
N ILE A 75 -4.07 0.26 17.23
CA ILE A 75 -3.33 1.51 16.98
C ILE A 75 -1.84 1.29 17.24
N GLN A 76 -1.48 0.71 18.39
CA GLN A 76 -0.08 0.44 18.75
C GLN A 76 0.59 -0.49 17.73
N ALA A 77 -0.07 -1.57 17.34
CA ALA A 77 0.44 -2.51 16.35
C ALA A 77 0.57 -1.86 14.96
N TYR A 78 -0.40 -1.02 14.58
CA TYR A 78 -0.37 -0.30 13.31
C TYR A 78 0.76 0.74 13.26
N VAL A 79 0.93 1.52 14.32
CA VAL A 79 2.06 2.45 14.44
C VAL A 79 3.38 1.70 14.35
N SER A 80 3.52 0.57 15.07
CA SER A 80 4.73 -0.25 15.00
C SER A 80 5.04 -0.74 13.58
N PHE A 81 4.01 -1.11 12.81
CA PHE A 81 4.15 -1.48 11.40
C PHE A 81 4.57 -0.27 10.54
N ILE A 82 3.90 0.89 10.67
CA ILE A 82 4.25 2.11 9.93
C ILE A 82 5.69 2.53 10.22
N HIS A 83 6.15 2.45 11.47
CA HIS A 83 7.55 2.70 11.82
C HIS A 83 8.53 1.77 11.11
N ALA A 84 8.22 0.47 11.05
CA ALA A 84 9.05 -0.49 10.33
C ALA A 84 9.12 -0.18 8.84
N LYS A 85 7.96 0.15 8.23
CA LYS A 85 7.87 0.59 6.84
C LYS A 85 8.72 1.84 6.57
N LEU A 86 8.59 2.87 7.39
CA LEU A 86 9.37 4.09 7.25
C LEU A 86 10.87 3.83 7.40
N ARG A 87 11.27 2.96 8.34
CA ARG A 87 12.67 2.56 8.52
C ARG A 87 13.20 1.85 7.27
N PHE A 88 12.44 0.92 6.70
CA PHE A 88 12.79 0.24 5.46
C PHE A 88 13.03 1.25 4.33
N HIS A 89 12.05 2.12 4.04
CA HIS A 89 12.19 3.11 2.95
C HIS A 89 13.22 4.22 3.21
N ARG A 90 13.72 4.37 4.43
CA ARG A 90 14.85 5.26 4.71
C ARG A 90 16.16 4.72 4.14
N VAL A 91 16.32 3.39 4.19
CA VAL A 91 17.50 2.67 3.68
C VAL A 91 17.30 2.35 2.19
N HIS A 92 16.22 1.71 1.84
CA HIS A 92 15.90 1.18 0.51
C HIS A 92 15.01 2.17 -0.27
N LYS A 93 15.62 3.22 -0.80
CA LYS A 93 14.91 4.30 -1.51
C LYS A 93 14.41 3.91 -2.90
N GLU A 94 14.90 2.82 -3.45
CA GLU A 94 14.54 2.26 -4.75
C GLU A 94 13.16 1.57 -4.73
N PHE A 95 12.69 1.15 -3.57
CA PHE A 95 11.34 0.61 -3.43
C PHE A 95 10.33 1.75 -3.28
N ASN A 96 9.27 1.73 -4.08
CA ASN A 96 8.17 2.67 -3.92
C ASN A 96 7.29 2.31 -2.71
N GLY A 97 6.45 3.25 -2.29
CA GLY A 97 5.64 3.08 -1.08
C GLY A 97 4.61 1.95 -1.14
N LEU A 98 4.21 1.50 -2.33
CA LEU A 98 3.27 0.41 -2.55
C LEU A 98 3.96 -0.95 -2.69
N PHE A 99 5.28 -0.99 -2.79
CA PHE A 99 6.05 -2.16 -3.22
C PHE A 99 5.57 -2.69 -4.57
N GLU A 100 5.24 -1.79 -5.49
CA GLU A 100 4.92 -2.19 -6.85
C GLU A 100 6.13 -2.90 -7.45
N TYR A 101 5.89 -4.15 -7.88
CA TYR A 101 6.98 -5.00 -8.33
C TYR A 101 7.56 -4.50 -9.66
N GLU A 102 8.87 -4.28 -9.65
CA GLU A 102 9.69 -3.99 -10.83
C GLU A 102 10.88 -4.95 -10.85
N GLU A 103 11.03 -5.70 -11.93
CA GLU A 103 12.11 -6.69 -12.06
C GLU A 103 13.49 -6.04 -11.93
N TYR A 104 13.67 -4.85 -12.52
CA TYR A 104 14.91 -4.10 -12.42
C TYR A 104 15.30 -3.81 -10.96
N VAL A 105 14.37 -3.37 -10.13
CA VAL A 105 14.63 -3.10 -8.70
C VAL A 105 15.03 -4.40 -7.99
N SER A 106 14.34 -5.49 -8.27
CA SER A 106 14.65 -6.81 -7.71
C SER A 106 16.07 -7.26 -8.06
N LEU A 107 16.45 -7.18 -9.33
CA LEU A 107 17.76 -7.63 -9.82
C LEU A 107 18.92 -6.74 -9.34
N LYS A 108 18.70 -5.42 -9.27
CA LYS A 108 19.70 -4.47 -8.78
C LYS A 108 20.05 -4.74 -7.30
N ASN A 109 19.06 -5.02 -6.47
CA ASN A 109 19.29 -5.25 -5.03
C ASN A 109 20.06 -6.54 -4.73
N ILE A 110 20.23 -7.43 -5.69
CA ILE A 110 21.01 -8.68 -5.55
C ILE A 110 22.33 -8.66 -6.31
N ASP A 111 22.76 -7.53 -6.85
CA ASP A 111 24.06 -7.41 -7.53
C ASP A 111 25.20 -7.67 -6.56
N ASN A 112 25.07 -7.21 -5.32
CA ASN A 112 25.89 -7.63 -4.19
C ASN A 112 25.11 -8.69 -3.38
N PRO A 113 25.58 -9.95 -3.29
CA PRO A 113 24.88 -11.01 -2.58
C PRO A 113 24.62 -10.74 -1.10
N ASP A 114 25.56 -10.07 -0.40
CA ASP A 114 25.42 -9.75 1.02
C ASP A 114 24.30 -8.70 1.24
N GLU A 115 24.33 -7.63 0.44
CA GLU A 115 23.26 -6.61 0.47
C GLU A 115 21.90 -7.20 0.07
N GLY A 116 21.89 -8.09 -0.92
CA GLY A 116 20.70 -8.81 -1.35
C GLY A 116 20.13 -9.68 -0.24
N TYR A 117 20.99 -10.39 0.49
CA TYR A 117 20.59 -11.20 1.63
C TYR A 117 19.95 -10.35 2.74
N GLU A 118 20.57 -9.23 3.10
CA GLU A 118 20.05 -8.28 4.09
C GLU A 118 18.71 -7.69 3.66
N THR A 119 18.60 -7.26 2.40
CA THR A 119 17.34 -6.71 1.84
C THR A 119 16.20 -7.73 1.89
N ILE A 120 16.48 -9.00 1.56
CA ILE A 120 15.49 -10.10 1.68
C ILE A 120 15.04 -10.26 3.13
N ILE A 121 15.96 -10.27 4.09
CA ILE A 121 15.63 -10.37 5.52
C ILE A 121 14.74 -9.19 5.95
N GLU A 122 15.07 -7.97 5.55
CA GLU A 122 14.29 -6.79 5.92
C GLU A 122 12.89 -6.80 5.31
N LEU A 123 12.74 -7.24 4.05
CA LEU A 123 11.43 -7.46 3.42
C LEU A 123 10.62 -8.55 4.15
N MET A 124 11.26 -9.66 4.52
CA MET A 124 10.61 -10.71 5.32
C MET A 124 10.20 -10.21 6.70
N ASN A 125 11.01 -9.38 7.35
CA ASN A 125 10.68 -8.78 8.63
C ASN A 125 9.46 -7.84 8.52
N LEU A 126 9.35 -7.12 7.41
CA LEU A 126 8.20 -6.26 7.15
C LEU A 126 6.94 -7.12 6.90
N GLN A 127 7.07 -8.22 6.16
CA GLN A 127 5.99 -9.19 5.93
C GLN A 127 5.47 -9.81 7.23
N ASP A 128 6.35 -10.21 8.16
CA ASP A 128 5.96 -10.73 9.48
C ASP A 128 5.20 -9.69 10.32
N ARG A 129 5.52 -8.40 10.16
CA ARG A 129 4.78 -7.33 10.85
C ARG A 129 3.38 -7.13 10.28
N ILE A 130 3.22 -7.26 8.96
CA ILE A 130 1.91 -7.29 8.31
C ILE A 130 1.11 -8.47 8.85
N GLU A 131 1.70 -9.65 8.92
CA GLU A 131 1.09 -10.86 9.45
C GLU A 131 0.60 -10.68 10.90
N LYS A 132 1.45 -10.18 11.78
CA LYS A 132 1.08 -9.91 13.18
C LYS A 132 -0.08 -8.93 13.30
N PHE A 133 -0.05 -7.86 12.50
CA PHE A 133 -1.11 -6.86 12.54
C PHE A 133 -2.43 -7.41 11.98
N GLN A 134 -2.41 -8.13 10.85
CA GLN A 134 -3.63 -8.70 10.28
C GLN A 134 -4.26 -9.75 11.22
N HIS A 135 -3.45 -10.60 11.88
CA HIS A 135 -3.96 -11.51 12.89
C HIS A 135 -4.66 -10.79 14.03
N LEU A 136 -4.11 -9.67 14.49
CA LEU A 136 -4.73 -8.85 15.51
C LEU A 136 -6.07 -8.27 15.02
N VAL A 137 -6.14 -7.77 13.77
CA VAL A 137 -7.39 -7.27 13.18
C VAL A 137 -8.45 -8.38 13.18
N PHE A 138 -8.14 -9.57 12.63
CA PHE A 138 -9.10 -10.69 12.58
C PHE A 138 -9.52 -11.15 13.97
N SER A 139 -8.61 -11.18 14.95
CA SER A 139 -8.95 -11.56 16.32
C SER A 139 -9.92 -10.60 17.01
N THR A 140 -9.91 -9.33 16.61
CA THR A 140 -10.81 -8.30 17.17
C THR A 140 -12.16 -8.22 16.47
N LEU A 141 -12.28 -8.73 15.24
CA LEU A 141 -13.54 -8.71 14.48
C LEU A 141 -14.65 -9.59 15.10
N ARG A 142 -14.33 -10.60 15.89
CA ARG A 142 -15.20 -11.50 16.70
C ARG A 142 -16.71 -11.42 16.38
N GLY A 143 -17.11 -11.81 15.15
CA GLY A 143 -18.50 -11.97 14.76
C GLY A 143 -19.27 -10.67 14.49
N ARG A 144 -18.66 -9.50 14.57
CA ARG A 144 -19.24 -8.22 14.14
C ARG A 144 -18.36 -7.63 13.05
N ALA A 145 -18.92 -7.49 11.85
CA ALA A 145 -18.25 -6.78 10.77
C ALA A 145 -18.03 -5.31 11.17
N ASN A 146 -16.78 -4.94 11.47
CA ASN A 146 -16.39 -3.57 11.74
C ASN A 146 -15.68 -3.03 10.51
N GLU A 147 -16.38 -2.28 9.68
CA GLU A 147 -15.86 -1.72 8.42
C GLU A 147 -14.60 -0.89 8.62
N CYS A 148 -14.51 -0.17 9.74
CA CYS A 148 -13.33 0.62 10.06
C CYS A 148 -12.08 -0.26 10.28
N GLN A 149 -12.22 -1.37 11.01
CA GLN A 149 -11.13 -2.33 11.20
C GLN A 149 -10.79 -3.05 9.90
N ILE A 150 -11.81 -3.49 9.14
CA ILE A 150 -11.63 -4.15 7.84
C ILE A 150 -10.94 -3.22 6.84
N SER A 151 -11.23 -1.91 6.85
CA SER A 151 -10.58 -0.95 5.96
C SER A 151 -9.06 -0.90 6.11
N SER A 152 -8.51 -1.24 7.28
CA SER A 152 -7.05 -1.31 7.48
C SER A 152 -6.40 -2.46 6.71
N LEU A 153 -7.17 -3.50 6.35
CA LEU A 153 -6.67 -4.63 5.55
C LEU A 153 -6.44 -4.25 4.09
N VAL A 154 -7.13 -3.23 3.57
CA VAL A 154 -7.00 -2.78 2.18
C VAL A 154 -5.55 -2.47 1.79
N PRO A 155 -4.85 -1.55 2.48
CA PRO A 155 -3.45 -1.28 2.17
C PRO A 155 -2.54 -2.48 2.45
N LEU A 156 -2.82 -3.29 3.47
CA LEU A 156 -2.02 -4.47 3.81
C LEU A 156 -2.04 -5.53 2.71
N VAL A 157 -3.20 -5.81 2.12
CA VAL A 157 -3.33 -6.79 1.01
C VAL A 157 -2.48 -6.37 -0.18
N LYS A 158 -2.55 -5.09 -0.57
CA LYS A 158 -1.75 -4.57 -1.70
C LYS A 158 -0.26 -4.69 -1.44
N GLU A 159 0.17 -4.25 -0.26
CA GLU A 159 1.58 -4.19 0.12
C GLU A 159 2.20 -5.57 0.31
N SER A 160 1.53 -6.47 1.03
CA SER A 160 2.00 -7.83 1.25
C SER A 160 2.21 -8.60 -0.05
N TYR A 161 1.35 -8.37 -1.04
CA TYR A 161 1.49 -9.01 -2.36
C TYR A 161 2.68 -8.47 -3.15
N GLY A 162 2.94 -7.16 -3.07
CA GLY A 162 4.13 -6.54 -3.67
C GLY A 162 5.42 -7.09 -3.06
N ILE A 163 5.51 -7.10 -1.73
CA ILE A 163 6.64 -7.68 -0.99
C ILE A 163 6.86 -9.15 -1.36
N TYR A 164 5.78 -9.93 -1.41
CA TYR A 164 5.84 -11.35 -1.80
C TYR A 164 6.44 -11.56 -3.19
N LYS A 165 6.09 -10.72 -4.18
CA LYS A 165 6.67 -10.78 -5.52
C LYS A 165 8.16 -10.45 -5.52
N PHE A 166 8.59 -9.42 -4.79
CA PHE A 166 10.01 -9.10 -4.63
C PHE A 166 10.78 -10.26 -4.00
N LEU A 167 10.28 -10.80 -2.89
CA LEU A 167 10.90 -11.96 -2.23
C LEU A 167 11.05 -13.15 -3.16
N THR A 168 10.01 -13.48 -3.94
CA THR A 168 10.05 -14.58 -4.91
C THR A 168 11.13 -14.36 -5.97
N SER A 169 11.18 -13.15 -6.54
CA SER A 169 12.15 -12.80 -7.58
C SER A 169 13.58 -12.78 -7.05
N MET A 170 13.80 -12.10 -5.92
CA MET A 170 15.13 -11.97 -5.33
C MET A 170 15.71 -13.32 -4.89
N LEU A 171 14.91 -14.16 -4.22
CA LEU A 171 15.36 -15.50 -3.82
C LEU A 171 15.69 -16.39 -5.02
N ARG A 172 14.87 -16.37 -6.08
CA ARG A 172 15.18 -17.09 -7.33
C ARG A 172 16.50 -16.62 -7.95
N ALA A 173 16.71 -15.32 -7.99
CA ALA A 173 17.90 -14.75 -8.58
C ALA A 173 19.14 -15.01 -7.70
N MET A 174 19.03 -14.97 -6.38
CA MET A 174 20.11 -15.37 -5.46
C MET A 174 20.51 -16.82 -5.67
N HIS A 175 19.56 -17.75 -5.77
CA HIS A 175 19.85 -19.16 -6.04
C HIS A 175 20.54 -19.39 -7.39
N ARG A 176 20.28 -18.56 -8.40
CA ARG A 176 20.94 -18.66 -9.71
C ARG A 176 22.36 -18.09 -9.73
N ARG A 177 22.63 -17.08 -8.89
CA ARG A 177 23.91 -16.37 -8.87
C ARG A 177 24.92 -16.96 -7.90
N THR A 178 24.43 -17.66 -6.88
CA THR A 178 25.27 -18.20 -5.82
C THR A 178 25.09 -19.72 -5.72
N ASP A 179 26.17 -20.46 -5.66
CA ASP A 179 26.13 -21.89 -5.36
C ASP A 179 25.87 -22.15 -3.85
N ALA A 180 25.51 -21.11 -3.10
CA ALA A 180 25.33 -21.14 -1.65
C ALA A 180 23.96 -21.68 -1.24
N MET A 181 23.63 -22.90 -1.70
CA MET A 181 22.34 -23.57 -1.44
C MET A 181 22.04 -23.66 0.05
N ASP A 182 23.03 -23.98 0.86
CA ASP A 182 22.89 -24.16 2.32
C ASP A 182 22.70 -22.84 3.03
N ALA A 183 23.39 -21.78 2.61
CA ALA A 183 23.26 -20.46 3.20
C ALA A 183 21.87 -19.83 2.99
N LEU A 184 21.19 -20.18 1.91
CA LEU A 184 19.84 -19.70 1.58
C LEU A 184 18.71 -20.57 2.15
N GLU A 185 19.04 -21.74 2.72
CA GLU A 185 18.03 -22.65 3.29
C GLU A 185 17.13 -22.00 4.36
N PRO A 186 17.65 -21.23 5.34
CA PRO A 186 16.80 -20.57 6.33
C PRO A 186 15.84 -19.56 5.70
N LEU A 187 16.25 -18.86 4.64
CA LEU A 187 15.39 -17.92 3.93
C LEU A 187 14.30 -18.64 3.13
N ARG A 188 14.61 -19.79 2.52
CA ARG A 188 13.60 -20.62 1.83
C ARG A 188 12.55 -21.13 2.80
N GLY A 189 12.95 -21.67 3.94
CA GLY A 189 12.02 -22.13 4.97
C GLY A 189 11.10 -21.02 5.48
N ARG A 190 11.66 -19.83 5.74
CA ARG A 190 10.87 -18.65 6.14
C ARG A 190 9.93 -18.19 5.03
N TYR A 191 10.38 -18.15 3.78
CA TYR A 191 9.55 -17.80 2.62
C TYR A 191 8.36 -18.76 2.46
N GLN A 192 8.59 -20.07 2.60
CA GLN A 192 7.52 -21.06 2.53
C GLN A 192 6.49 -20.85 3.64
N HIS A 193 6.93 -20.60 4.87
CA HIS A 193 6.03 -20.26 5.98
C HIS A 193 5.20 -19.01 5.66
N GLN A 194 5.84 -17.92 5.22
CA GLN A 194 5.16 -16.68 4.85
C GLN A 194 4.18 -16.87 3.67
N HIS A 195 4.48 -17.77 2.72
CA HIS A 195 3.55 -18.11 1.64
C HIS A 195 2.23 -18.68 2.18
N TYR A 196 2.30 -19.66 3.09
CA TYR A 196 1.10 -20.29 3.66
C TYR A 196 0.30 -19.30 4.53
N GLU A 197 0.97 -18.46 5.30
CA GLU A 197 0.31 -17.41 6.09
C GLU A 197 -0.37 -16.37 5.21
N LEU A 198 0.28 -15.93 4.13
CA LEU A 198 -0.33 -15.03 3.14
C LEU A 198 -1.52 -15.66 2.43
N ARG A 199 -1.41 -16.93 2.06
CA ARG A 199 -2.51 -17.67 1.42
C ARG A 199 -3.72 -17.72 2.35
N ARG A 200 -3.51 -17.98 3.65
CA ARG A 200 -4.57 -17.96 4.66
C ARG A 200 -5.16 -16.55 4.80
N PHE A 201 -4.33 -15.54 4.90
CA PHE A 201 -4.74 -14.14 4.99
C PHE A 201 -5.64 -13.73 3.82
N TYR A 202 -5.24 -14.06 2.59
CA TYR A 202 -6.03 -13.71 1.41
C TYR A 202 -7.33 -14.51 1.34
N PHE A 203 -7.34 -15.76 1.79
CA PHE A 203 -8.57 -16.54 1.88
C PHE A 203 -9.56 -15.91 2.88
N GLU A 204 -9.09 -15.50 4.06
CA GLU A 204 -9.92 -14.81 5.06
C GLU A 204 -10.40 -13.46 4.51
N CYS A 205 -9.56 -12.68 3.87
CA CYS A 205 -9.94 -11.42 3.22
C CYS A 205 -11.00 -11.60 2.14
N ALA A 206 -10.90 -12.66 1.32
CA ALA A 206 -11.86 -12.95 0.27
C ALA A 206 -13.28 -13.29 0.80
N SER A 207 -13.39 -13.70 2.07
CA SER A 207 -14.68 -13.94 2.73
C SER A 207 -15.38 -12.66 3.19
N LEU A 208 -14.68 -11.52 3.25
CA LEU A 208 -15.20 -10.25 3.73
C LEU A 208 -15.82 -9.45 2.58
N LYS A 209 -17.15 -9.45 2.46
CA LYS A 209 -17.88 -8.75 1.39
C LYS A 209 -17.52 -7.26 1.29
N TYR A 210 -17.37 -6.58 2.42
CA TYR A 210 -16.96 -5.18 2.44
C TYR A 210 -15.57 -4.98 1.83
N LEU A 211 -14.61 -5.82 2.17
CA LEU A 211 -13.25 -5.73 1.64
C LEU A 211 -13.20 -6.00 0.13
N THR A 212 -13.89 -7.05 -0.32
CA THR A 212 -13.94 -7.45 -1.74
C THR A 212 -14.70 -6.45 -2.61
N SER A 213 -15.56 -5.60 -2.03
CA SER A 213 -16.14 -4.47 -2.76
C SER A 213 -15.15 -3.31 -2.99
N LEU A 214 -14.07 -3.25 -2.22
CA LEU A 214 -13.07 -2.17 -2.30
C LEU A 214 -11.85 -2.56 -3.13
N ILE A 215 -11.44 -3.84 -3.07
CA ILE A 215 -10.23 -4.33 -3.74
C ILE A 215 -10.38 -5.77 -4.23
N ASN A 216 -9.64 -6.10 -5.26
CA ASN A 216 -9.41 -7.49 -5.65
C ASN A 216 -8.37 -8.12 -4.72
N VAL A 217 -8.74 -9.22 -4.07
CA VAL A 217 -7.84 -9.97 -3.20
C VAL A 217 -7.04 -10.96 -4.04
N PRO A 218 -5.69 -10.96 -3.97
CA PRO A 218 -4.88 -11.92 -4.70
C PRO A 218 -5.16 -13.37 -4.27
N ARG A 219 -4.94 -14.30 -5.20
CA ARG A 219 -4.98 -15.74 -4.90
C ARG A 219 -3.58 -16.31 -5.06
N LEU A 220 -3.14 -17.05 -4.07
CA LEU A 220 -1.89 -17.78 -4.13
C LEU A 220 -2.17 -19.27 -4.42
N ASN A 221 -1.23 -19.90 -5.11
CA ASN A 221 -1.26 -21.35 -5.36
C ASN A 221 -1.24 -22.12 -4.03
N ALA A 222 -1.66 -23.38 -4.06
CA ALA A 222 -1.64 -24.23 -2.87
C ALA A 222 -0.21 -24.39 -2.33
N GLU A 223 0.74 -24.58 -3.24
CA GLU A 223 2.16 -24.73 -2.93
C GLU A 223 2.95 -23.47 -3.30
N PRO A 224 3.99 -23.13 -2.53
CA PRO A 224 4.88 -22.03 -2.87
C PRO A 224 5.60 -22.27 -4.20
N PRO A 225 5.94 -21.20 -4.94
CA PRO A 225 6.73 -21.32 -6.17
C PRO A 225 8.06 -22.02 -5.91
N ASN A 226 8.47 -22.90 -6.84
CA ASN A 226 9.80 -23.49 -6.79
C ASN A 226 10.86 -22.41 -7.05
N LEU A 227 11.66 -22.12 -6.02
CA LEU A 227 12.72 -21.11 -6.09
C LEU A 227 13.97 -21.59 -6.82
N LEU A 228 14.12 -22.91 -6.98
CA LEU A 228 15.27 -23.59 -7.62
C LEU A 228 15.02 -23.89 -9.10
N ALA A 229 13.81 -23.65 -9.60
CA ALA A 229 13.47 -23.97 -10.98
C ALA A 229 14.24 -23.10 -11.97
N THR A 230 14.59 -23.73 -13.12
CA THR A 230 15.23 -23.07 -14.27
C THR A 230 14.26 -22.09 -14.98
N PRO A 231 14.75 -21.28 -15.97
CA PRO A 231 13.96 -20.22 -16.62
C PRO A 231 12.61 -20.61 -17.21
N ASP A 232 12.37 -21.90 -17.45
CA ASP A 232 11.09 -22.43 -17.94
C ASP A 232 10.03 -22.64 -16.83
N ALA A 233 10.35 -22.26 -15.59
CA ALA A 233 9.38 -22.35 -14.50
C ALA A 233 8.28 -21.27 -14.65
N PRO A 234 7.02 -21.58 -14.24
CA PRO A 234 5.90 -20.67 -14.39
C PRO A 234 6.21 -19.29 -13.79
N GLU A 235 5.82 -18.29 -14.53
CA GLU A 235 5.95 -16.87 -14.17
C GLU A 235 5.47 -16.59 -12.74
N LEU A 236 5.97 -15.49 -12.17
CA LEU A 236 5.43 -14.91 -10.93
C LEU A 236 3.90 -14.92 -10.98
N PRO A 237 3.21 -15.17 -9.84
CA PRO A 237 1.75 -15.18 -9.82
C PRO A 237 1.20 -13.97 -10.56
N ALA A 238 0.58 -14.22 -11.72
CA ALA A 238 0.05 -13.15 -12.54
C ALA A 238 -1.00 -12.38 -11.73
N ARG A 239 -0.92 -11.06 -11.76
CA ARG A 239 -2.02 -10.22 -11.31
C ARG A 239 -3.19 -10.54 -12.27
N GLU A 240 -4.29 -11.09 -11.75
CA GLU A 240 -5.52 -11.11 -12.56
C GLU A 240 -5.75 -9.71 -13.11
N PRO A 241 -6.01 -9.56 -14.42
CA PRO A 241 -6.30 -8.25 -14.98
C PRO A 241 -7.42 -7.65 -14.12
N ALA A 242 -7.20 -6.43 -13.65
CA ALA A 242 -8.21 -5.70 -12.90
C ALA A 242 -9.49 -5.78 -13.74
N GLN A 243 -10.50 -6.49 -13.26
CA GLN A 243 -11.82 -6.40 -13.85
C GLN A 243 -12.15 -4.91 -13.77
N GLN A 244 -12.14 -4.27 -14.94
CA GLN A 244 -12.60 -2.89 -15.06
C GLN A 244 -14.00 -2.94 -14.44
N ALA A 245 -14.18 -2.21 -13.33
CA ALA A 245 -15.52 -1.93 -12.84
C ALA A 245 -16.34 -1.52 -14.05
N PRO A 246 -17.62 -1.97 -14.17
CA PRO A 246 -18.46 -1.54 -15.27
C PRO A 246 -18.29 -0.03 -15.36
N ARG A 247 -17.74 0.44 -16.46
CA ARG A 247 -17.67 1.89 -16.71
C ARG A 247 -19.11 2.35 -16.62
N GLU A 248 -19.44 3.16 -15.65
CA GLU A 248 -20.62 3.99 -15.73
C GLU A 248 -20.57 4.63 -17.12
N PRO A 249 -21.68 4.62 -17.88
CA PRO A 249 -21.69 5.25 -19.19
C PRO A 249 -21.14 6.67 -18.99
N SER A 250 -20.03 6.96 -19.63
CA SER A 250 -19.45 8.30 -19.63
C SER A 250 -20.59 9.26 -19.95
N PRO A 251 -20.75 10.37 -19.22
CA PRO A 251 -21.70 11.39 -19.61
C PRO A 251 -21.44 11.68 -21.08
N PRO A 252 -22.52 11.88 -21.89
CA PRO A 252 -22.38 12.10 -23.34
C PRO A 252 -21.30 13.16 -23.51
N ALA A 253 -20.30 12.88 -24.37
CA ALA A 253 -19.24 13.81 -24.67
C ALA A 253 -19.91 15.15 -24.95
N GLU A 254 -19.59 16.17 -24.16
CA GLU A 254 -20.01 17.55 -24.50
C GLU A 254 -19.57 17.79 -25.93
N GLN A 255 -20.54 17.90 -26.79
CA GLN A 255 -20.29 18.22 -28.19
C GLN A 255 -19.54 19.54 -28.19
N SER A 256 -18.35 19.54 -28.74
CA SER A 256 -17.61 20.78 -28.96
C SER A 256 -18.56 21.78 -29.58
N PRO A 257 -18.66 23.02 -29.03
CA PRO A 257 -19.63 23.99 -29.52
C PRO A 257 -19.49 24.13 -31.05
N SER A 258 -20.62 24.09 -31.75
CA SER A 258 -20.63 24.22 -33.20
C SER A 258 -20.05 25.59 -33.61
N GLN A 259 -19.47 25.69 -34.80
CA GLN A 259 -18.96 26.97 -35.28
C GLN A 259 -20.00 28.11 -35.19
N ALA A 260 -21.27 27.78 -35.36
CA ALA A 260 -22.37 28.73 -35.19
C ALA A 260 -22.53 29.27 -33.78
N GLU A 261 -22.35 28.41 -32.76
CA GLU A 261 -22.40 28.80 -31.36
C GLU A 261 -21.18 29.65 -30.94
N ILE A 262 -20.01 29.37 -31.52
CA ILE A 262 -18.80 30.18 -31.32
C ILE A 262 -18.95 31.56 -31.92
N GLU A 263 -19.54 31.68 -33.12
CA GLU A 263 -19.80 32.94 -33.79
C GLU A 263 -20.87 33.75 -33.04
N GLU A 264 -21.91 33.13 -32.52
CA GLU A 264 -22.93 33.79 -31.70
C GLU A 264 -22.39 34.32 -30.39
N GLN A 265 -21.53 33.56 -29.71
CA GLN A 265 -20.82 34.01 -28.49
C GLN A 265 -19.88 35.19 -28.77
N ALA A 266 -19.15 35.16 -29.89
CA ALA A 266 -18.28 36.26 -30.31
C ALA A 266 -19.08 37.53 -30.59
N ARG A 267 -20.28 37.41 -31.19
CA ARG A 267 -21.17 38.54 -31.48
C ARG A 267 -21.72 39.16 -30.16
N LEU A 268 -22.16 38.32 -29.22
CA LEU A 268 -22.65 38.78 -27.92
C LEU A 268 -21.57 39.49 -27.10
N LEU A 269 -20.33 38.96 -27.15
CA LEU A 269 -19.19 39.59 -26.48
C LEU A 269 -18.91 40.99 -27.06
N LYS A 270 -18.97 41.12 -28.37
CA LYS A 270 -18.76 42.42 -29.05
C LYS A 270 -19.85 43.42 -28.72
N GLU A 271 -21.12 42.99 -28.68
CA GLU A 271 -22.25 43.84 -28.25
C GLU A 271 -22.09 44.30 -26.77
N PHE A 272 -21.53 43.42 -25.92
CA PHE A 272 -21.29 43.78 -24.50
C PHE A 272 -20.15 44.76 -24.33
N GLU A 273 -19.09 44.63 -25.12
CA GLU A 273 -17.95 45.55 -25.11
C GLU A 273 -18.39 46.95 -25.65
N ASP A 274 -19.22 47.00 -26.70
CA ASP A 274 -19.76 48.26 -27.28
C ASP A 274 -20.71 48.96 -26.30
N LYS A 275 -21.47 48.20 -25.48
CA LYS A 275 -22.32 48.77 -24.41
C LYS A 275 -21.55 49.30 -23.19
N GLN A 276 -20.33 48.81 -22.97
CA GLN A 276 -19.48 49.35 -21.90
C GLN A 276 -18.67 50.60 -22.31
N ARG A 277 -18.62 50.90 -23.62
CA ARG A 277 -17.91 52.08 -24.17
C ARG A 277 -18.79 53.33 -24.34
N LEU A 278 -20.09 53.24 -24.09
CA LEU A 278 -21.04 54.32 -24.05
C LEU A 278 -21.33 54.78 -22.62
#